data_5676e7d49f81143941d5225c42b5bba9
#
_entry.id   5676e7d49f81143941d5225c42b5bba9
#
_cell.length_a   1.000
_cell.length_b   1.000
_cell.length_c   1.000
_cell.angle_alpha   90.00
_cell.angle_beta   90.00
_cell.angle_gamma   90.00
#
_symmetry.space_group_name_H-M   'P 1'
#
loop_
_entity.id
_entity.type
_entity.pdbx_description
1 polymer ?
#
loop_
_entity_poly.entity_id
_entity_poly.type
_entity_poly.pdbx_seq_one_letter_code
_entity_poly.pdbx_strand_id
1 'polypeptide(L)'
;MAPAQASLLAKLDTQERVRDFLTNAVASGRASHAYLFLGAPGAGKLDAAWALAQAFLCEQDGCGSCDSCVRVARHTHPDVHYYTPESATGYLIAQTRELLDDVPLAPIRAKAKVYIIDRAEQLRANTANALLKTLEEPPEGVMFILLGTSADVMLPTIVSRCQCVPFRLVSPAVAAQAVSRATGQDLARCRMAVAVAGSPTRGIEFLKSAERQDARRQMVRAIDSLIAADEADVLSRAKSLIVVVKAPLAEVKSTQEKVLEQNADY
;
A
#
# COMPACT_ATOMS: atom_id res chain seq x y z
N MET A 1 -4.80 21.62 -18.62
CA MET A 1 -5.47 20.36 -18.33
C MET A 1 -4.37 19.32 -18.03
N ALA A 2 -4.26 18.87 -16.79
CA ALA A 2 -3.38 17.75 -16.48
C ALA A 2 -3.88 16.50 -17.23
N PRO A 3 -2.98 15.62 -17.74
CA PRO A 3 -3.42 14.39 -18.39
C PRO A 3 -4.27 13.58 -17.41
N ALA A 4 -5.44 13.12 -17.85
CA ALA A 4 -6.32 12.27 -17.08
C ALA A 4 -5.51 11.09 -16.54
N GLN A 5 -5.33 11.03 -15.22
CA GLN A 5 -4.65 9.90 -14.59
C GLN A 5 -5.59 8.69 -14.73
N ALA A 6 -5.10 7.63 -15.35
CA ALA A 6 -5.88 6.41 -15.46
C ALA A 6 -6.22 5.86 -14.07
N SER A 7 -7.42 5.26 -13.93
CA SER A 7 -7.85 4.56 -12.72
C SER A 7 -6.76 3.64 -12.16
N LEU A 8 -6.60 3.61 -10.84
CA LEU A 8 -5.64 2.70 -10.20
C LEU A 8 -6.00 1.23 -10.46
N LEU A 9 -7.30 0.89 -10.56
CA LEU A 9 -7.74 -0.46 -10.93
C LEU A 9 -7.21 -0.84 -12.32
N ALA A 10 -7.27 0.07 -13.31
CA ALA A 10 -6.75 -0.19 -14.65
C ALA A 10 -5.23 -0.46 -14.68
N LYS A 11 -4.49 -0.07 -13.63
CA LYS A 11 -3.04 -0.29 -13.51
C LYS A 11 -2.68 -1.65 -12.90
N LEU A 12 -3.65 -2.47 -12.49
CA LEU A 12 -3.41 -3.81 -11.94
C LEU A 12 -3.16 -4.86 -13.03
N ASP A 13 -2.28 -4.57 -13.98
CA ASP A 13 -1.98 -5.41 -15.15
C ASP A 13 -1.50 -6.81 -14.80
N THR A 14 -0.86 -6.98 -13.64
CA THR A 14 -0.31 -8.27 -13.21
C THR A 14 -1.31 -9.14 -12.47
N GLN A 15 -2.50 -8.62 -12.16
CA GLN A 15 -3.58 -9.27 -11.41
C GLN A 15 -4.93 -9.12 -12.14
N GLU A 16 -4.99 -9.49 -13.41
CA GLU A 16 -6.15 -9.27 -14.27
C GLU A 16 -7.47 -9.79 -13.67
N ARG A 17 -7.47 -11.02 -13.13
CA ARG A 17 -8.68 -11.59 -12.52
C ARG A 17 -9.17 -10.79 -11.31
N VAL A 18 -8.24 -10.31 -10.48
CA VAL A 18 -8.56 -9.47 -9.33
C VAL A 18 -9.07 -8.11 -9.80
N ARG A 19 -8.39 -7.51 -10.77
CA ARG A 19 -8.84 -6.25 -11.39
C ARG A 19 -10.27 -6.35 -11.89
N ASP A 20 -10.55 -7.36 -12.72
CA ASP A 20 -11.86 -7.53 -13.36
C ASP A 20 -12.95 -7.81 -12.30
N PHE A 21 -12.64 -8.63 -11.29
CA PHE A 21 -13.52 -8.90 -10.16
C PHE A 21 -13.86 -7.62 -9.37
N LEU A 22 -12.85 -6.84 -8.97
CA LEU A 22 -13.05 -5.61 -8.20
C LEU A 22 -13.76 -4.53 -9.03
N THR A 23 -13.42 -4.39 -10.31
CA THR A 23 -14.08 -3.45 -11.23
C THR A 23 -15.57 -3.78 -11.34
N ASN A 24 -15.90 -5.04 -11.56
CA ASN A 24 -17.30 -5.47 -11.66
C ASN A 24 -18.07 -5.28 -10.34
N ALA A 25 -17.44 -5.53 -9.20
CA ALA A 25 -18.05 -5.35 -7.88
C ALA A 25 -18.44 -3.89 -7.63
N VAL A 26 -17.54 -2.95 -7.97
CA VAL A 26 -17.81 -1.51 -7.83
C VAL A 26 -18.85 -1.04 -8.83
N ALA A 27 -18.67 -1.33 -10.13
CA ALA A 27 -19.56 -0.87 -11.19
C ALA A 27 -21.00 -1.38 -11.05
N SER A 28 -21.18 -2.57 -10.43
CA SER A 28 -22.52 -3.12 -10.17
C SER A 28 -23.14 -2.63 -8.85
N GLY A 29 -22.44 -1.82 -8.05
CA GLY A 29 -22.87 -1.40 -6.73
C GLY A 29 -22.94 -2.55 -5.71
N ARG A 30 -22.27 -3.69 -5.99
CA ARG A 30 -22.26 -4.90 -5.15
C ARG A 30 -20.91 -5.10 -4.44
N ALA A 31 -20.18 -4.01 -4.21
CA ALA A 31 -18.95 -4.09 -3.44
C ALA A 31 -19.27 -4.58 -2.01
N SER A 32 -18.51 -5.57 -1.54
CA SER A 32 -18.63 -6.06 -0.18
C SER A 32 -18.16 -5.01 0.82
N HIS A 33 -18.75 -4.98 2.00
CA HIS A 33 -18.28 -4.13 3.10
C HIS A 33 -16.93 -4.59 3.69
N ALA A 34 -16.55 -5.86 3.49
CA ALA A 34 -15.29 -6.40 3.98
C ALA A 34 -14.63 -7.32 2.96
N TYR A 35 -13.40 -7.02 2.61
CA TYR A 35 -12.53 -7.84 1.77
C TYR A 35 -11.34 -8.36 2.57
N LEU A 36 -10.92 -9.59 2.28
CA LEU A 36 -9.68 -10.17 2.75
C LEU A 36 -8.80 -10.52 1.54
N PHE A 37 -7.78 -9.72 1.29
CA PHE A 37 -6.81 -9.94 0.21
C PHE A 37 -5.71 -10.88 0.70
N LEU A 38 -5.63 -12.06 0.11
CA LEU A 38 -4.74 -13.13 0.52
C LEU A 38 -3.66 -13.40 -0.53
N GLY A 39 -2.42 -13.50 -0.10
CA GLY A 39 -1.30 -13.82 -0.96
C GLY A 39 0.05 -13.44 -0.36
N ALA A 40 1.13 -13.94 -0.94
CA ALA A 40 2.48 -13.69 -0.47
C ALA A 40 2.84 -12.17 -0.48
N PRO A 41 3.83 -11.75 0.31
CA PRO A 41 4.38 -10.40 0.19
C PRO A 41 4.80 -10.09 -1.25
N GLY A 42 4.54 -8.87 -1.71
CA GLY A 42 4.87 -8.46 -3.09
C GLY A 42 3.85 -8.88 -4.16
N ALA A 43 2.77 -9.59 -3.81
CA ALA A 43 1.72 -9.97 -4.77
C ALA A 43 0.82 -8.81 -5.24
N GLY A 44 1.04 -7.57 -4.77
CA GLY A 44 0.27 -6.38 -5.21
C GLY A 44 -1.02 -6.13 -4.43
N LYS A 45 -1.18 -6.77 -3.26
CA LYS A 45 -2.39 -6.61 -2.42
C LYS A 45 -2.64 -5.16 -2.00
N LEU A 46 -1.59 -4.46 -1.55
CA LEU A 46 -1.70 -3.07 -1.10
C LEU A 46 -2.06 -2.14 -2.26
N ASP A 47 -1.45 -2.34 -3.44
CA ASP A 47 -1.78 -1.55 -4.64
C ASP A 47 -3.25 -1.75 -5.03
N ALA A 48 -3.75 -2.98 -4.94
CA ALA A 48 -5.16 -3.30 -5.21
C ALA A 48 -6.10 -2.72 -4.14
N ALA A 49 -5.68 -2.67 -2.87
CA ALA A 49 -6.47 -2.04 -1.80
C ALA A 49 -6.65 -0.54 -2.04
N TRP A 50 -5.58 0.18 -2.39
CA TRP A 50 -5.67 1.58 -2.77
C TRP A 50 -6.49 1.80 -4.04
N ALA A 51 -6.38 0.89 -5.00
CA ALA A 51 -7.17 0.93 -6.23
C ALA A 51 -8.67 0.73 -5.98
N LEU A 52 -9.02 -0.21 -5.10
CA LEU A 52 -10.41 -0.43 -4.70
C LEU A 52 -10.94 0.77 -3.91
N ALA A 53 -10.16 1.33 -2.97
CA ALA A 53 -10.54 2.53 -2.23
C ALA A 53 -10.80 3.71 -3.18
N GLN A 54 -9.96 3.91 -4.20
CA GLN A 54 -10.16 4.95 -5.21
C GLN A 54 -11.49 4.75 -5.97
N ALA A 55 -11.77 3.53 -6.41
CA ALA A 55 -12.97 3.23 -7.15
C ALA A 55 -14.23 3.38 -6.28
N PHE A 56 -14.18 2.91 -5.03
CA PHE A 56 -15.30 2.95 -4.10
C PHE A 56 -15.69 4.36 -3.67
N LEU A 57 -14.70 5.26 -3.47
CA LEU A 57 -14.95 6.65 -3.05
C LEU A 57 -15.26 7.59 -4.23
N CYS A 58 -15.03 7.15 -5.45
CA CYS A 58 -15.29 7.94 -6.65
C CYS A 58 -16.72 7.74 -7.14
N GLU A 59 -17.43 8.81 -7.45
CA GLU A 59 -18.78 8.75 -8.03
C GLU A 59 -18.83 8.17 -9.45
N GLN A 60 -17.66 8.06 -10.10
CA GLN A 60 -17.49 7.52 -11.46
C GLN A 60 -16.57 6.28 -11.41
N ASP A 61 -16.70 5.43 -10.40
CA ASP A 61 -16.01 4.14 -10.25
C ASP A 61 -14.49 4.21 -10.47
N GLY A 62 -13.87 5.30 -10.02
CA GLY A 62 -12.41 5.46 -10.12
C GLY A 62 -11.94 6.18 -11.38
N CYS A 63 -12.54 7.31 -11.74
CA CYS A 63 -12.18 8.09 -12.95
C CYS A 63 -10.70 8.53 -13.01
N GLY A 64 -9.96 8.49 -11.91
CA GLY A 64 -8.53 8.85 -11.83
C GLY A 64 -8.24 10.36 -11.86
N SER A 65 -9.22 11.22 -12.09
CA SER A 65 -9.03 12.67 -12.30
C SER A 65 -9.76 13.58 -11.31
N CYS A 66 -10.81 13.12 -10.63
CA CYS A 66 -11.49 13.90 -9.61
C CYS A 66 -10.65 14.08 -8.35
N ASP A 67 -11.01 15.02 -7.48
CA ASP A 67 -10.25 15.33 -6.25
C ASP A 67 -10.08 14.09 -5.36
N SER A 68 -11.14 13.30 -5.12
CA SER A 68 -11.05 12.04 -4.38
C SER A 68 -10.04 11.08 -5.01
N CYS A 69 -10.11 10.85 -6.32
CA CYS A 69 -9.18 9.96 -7.02
C CYS A 69 -7.72 10.40 -6.90
N VAL A 70 -7.47 11.70 -7.04
CA VAL A 70 -6.13 12.28 -6.93
C VAL A 70 -5.59 12.14 -5.51
N ARG A 71 -6.40 12.41 -4.49
CA ARG A 71 -6.00 12.26 -3.08
C ARG A 71 -5.74 10.81 -2.69
N VAL A 72 -6.61 9.88 -3.11
CA VAL A 72 -6.38 8.44 -2.85
C VAL A 72 -5.08 7.97 -3.52
N ALA A 73 -4.83 8.39 -4.77
CA ALA A 73 -3.59 8.04 -5.47
C ALA A 73 -2.33 8.63 -4.82
N ARG A 74 -2.47 9.70 -4.05
CA ARG A 74 -1.38 10.32 -3.25
C ARG A 74 -1.34 9.82 -1.81
N HIS A 75 -2.24 8.93 -1.41
CA HIS A 75 -2.41 8.44 -0.03
C HIS A 75 -2.70 9.57 0.98
N THR A 76 -3.45 10.60 0.57
CA THR A 76 -3.77 11.79 1.37
C THR A 76 -5.28 12.02 1.51
N HIS A 77 -6.11 11.04 1.15
CA HIS A 77 -7.56 11.16 1.30
C HIS A 77 -7.96 10.97 2.76
N PRO A 78 -8.69 11.93 3.40
CA PRO A 78 -9.02 11.86 4.82
C PRO A 78 -9.94 10.69 5.19
N ASP A 79 -10.74 10.19 4.25
CA ASP A 79 -11.66 9.07 4.47
C ASP A 79 -11.06 7.71 4.03
N VAL A 80 -9.74 7.63 3.82
CA VAL A 80 -9.01 6.39 3.62
C VAL A 80 -7.96 6.24 4.70
N HIS A 81 -8.19 5.32 5.61
CA HIS A 81 -7.33 5.05 6.75
C HIS A 81 -6.46 3.82 6.47
N TYR A 82 -5.15 3.96 6.62
CA TYR A 82 -4.20 2.88 6.43
C TYR A 82 -3.50 2.54 7.74
N TYR A 83 -3.74 1.33 8.21
CA TYR A 83 -3.15 0.81 9.44
C TYR A 83 -2.12 -0.28 9.12
N THR A 84 -0.96 -0.17 9.75
CA THR A 84 0.11 -1.18 9.73
C THR A 84 0.61 -1.40 11.16
N PRO A 85 1.07 -2.60 11.54
CA PRO A 85 1.58 -2.83 12.89
C PRO A 85 2.75 -1.90 13.22
N GLU A 86 2.67 -1.19 14.32
CA GLU A 86 3.72 -0.28 14.81
C GLU A 86 4.75 -0.97 15.69
N SER A 87 4.47 -2.21 16.11
CA SER A 87 5.38 -2.98 16.94
C SER A 87 5.84 -4.25 16.22
N ALA A 88 7.01 -4.76 16.60
CA ALA A 88 7.50 -6.03 16.10
C ALA A 88 6.59 -7.23 16.46
N THR A 89 5.75 -7.08 17.49
CA THR A 89 4.82 -8.11 17.96
C THR A 89 3.40 -7.96 17.45
N GLY A 90 3.14 -7.00 16.56
CA GLY A 90 1.84 -6.76 15.94
C GLY A 90 1.20 -5.41 16.26
N TYR A 91 -0.09 -5.34 16.09
CA TYR A 91 -0.87 -4.13 16.35
C TYR A 91 -0.90 -3.75 17.83
N LEU A 92 -0.72 -2.46 18.12
CA LEU A 92 -0.91 -1.92 19.46
C LEU A 92 -2.40 -1.79 19.77
N ILE A 93 -2.75 -1.92 21.06
CA ILE A 93 -4.15 -1.74 21.50
C ILE A 93 -4.66 -0.33 21.19
N ALA A 94 -3.78 0.68 21.28
CA ALA A 94 -4.12 2.06 20.94
C ALA A 94 -4.57 2.23 19.49
N GLN A 95 -3.83 1.63 18.53
CA GLN A 95 -4.19 1.65 17.10
C GLN A 95 -5.58 1.07 16.83
N THR A 96 -5.91 -0.01 17.54
CA THR A 96 -7.22 -0.65 17.38
C THR A 96 -8.34 0.18 17.97
N ARG A 97 -8.11 0.81 19.13
CA ARG A 97 -9.08 1.73 19.72
C ARG A 97 -9.33 2.92 18.80
N GLU A 98 -8.27 3.54 18.31
CA GLU A 98 -8.36 4.64 17.35
C GLU A 98 -9.21 4.25 16.12
N LEU A 99 -8.94 3.08 15.52
CA LEU A 99 -9.73 2.57 14.40
C LEU A 99 -11.20 2.41 14.79
N LEU A 100 -11.51 1.77 15.91
CA LEU A 100 -12.88 1.49 16.36
C LEU A 100 -13.64 2.76 16.76
N ASP A 101 -12.95 3.75 17.32
CA ASP A 101 -13.53 5.04 17.68
C ASP A 101 -13.83 5.89 16.44
N ASP A 102 -13.03 5.75 15.36
CA ASP A 102 -13.23 6.48 14.11
C ASP A 102 -14.33 5.88 13.22
N VAL A 103 -14.54 4.56 13.25
CA VAL A 103 -15.52 3.88 12.36
C VAL A 103 -16.93 4.47 12.44
N PRO A 104 -17.52 4.78 13.61
CA PRO A 104 -18.88 5.33 13.69
C PRO A 104 -18.98 6.81 13.28
N LEU A 105 -17.87 7.50 13.11
CA LEU A 105 -17.87 8.92 12.73
C LEU A 105 -18.25 9.09 11.25
N ALA A 106 -18.92 10.18 10.93
CA ALA A 106 -19.25 10.52 9.55
C ALA A 106 -17.99 10.72 8.69
N PRO A 107 -18.03 10.41 7.39
CA PRO A 107 -16.96 10.75 6.46
C PRO A 107 -16.72 12.26 6.41
N ILE A 108 -15.48 12.67 6.14
CA ILE A 108 -15.09 14.09 6.10
C ILE A 108 -15.37 14.71 4.72
N ARG A 109 -15.08 13.99 3.65
CA ARG A 109 -15.18 14.50 2.26
C ARG A 109 -16.00 13.63 1.33
N ALA A 110 -15.80 12.32 1.41
CA ALA A 110 -16.51 11.36 0.58
C ALA A 110 -17.83 10.95 1.23
N LYS A 111 -18.64 10.20 0.51
CA LYS A 111 -19.87 9.58 1.04
C LYS A 111 -19.62 8.28 1.81
N ALA A 112 -18.36 7.86 1.90
CA ALA A 112 -17.96 6.57 2.46
C ALA A 112 -16.56 6.65 3.06
N LYS A 113 -16.20 5.68 3.91
CA LYS A 113 -14.87 5.50 4.51
C LYS A 113 -14.28 4.15 4.11
N VAL A 114 -12.96 4.08 3.97
CA VAL A 114 -12.24 2.84 3.68
C VAL A 114 -11.12 2.65 4.69
N TYR A 115 -11.08 1.47 5.29
CA TYR A 115 -10.04 1.06 6.24
C TYR A 115 -9.20 -0.05 5.63
N ILE A 116 -7.93 0.25 5.37
CA ILE A 116 -6.94 -0.72 4.86
C ILE A 116 -6.10 -1.18 6.04
N ILE A 117 -6.16 -2.47 6.36
CA ILE A 117 -5.45 -3.09 7.50
C ILE A 117 -4.40 -4.04 6.94
N ASP A 118 -3.12 -3.62 6.97
CA ASP A 118 -2.01 -4.43 6.48
C ASP A 118 -1.60 -5.49 7.50
N ARG A 119 -1.06 -6.62 7.02
CA ARG A 119 -0.64 -7.74 7.86
C ARG A 119 -1.69 -8.10 8.92
N ALA A 120 -2.93 -8.29 8.47
CA ALA A 120 -4.07 -8.54 9.36
C ALA A 120 -3.92 -9.83 10.20
N GLU A 121 -3.03 -10.75 9.82
CA GLU A 121 -2.63 -11.90 10.64
C GLU A 121 -1.92 -11.51 11.93
N GLN A 122 -1.44 -10.26 12.06
CA GLN A 122 -0.83 -9.73 13.28
C GLN A 122 -1.83 -9.02 14.21
N LEU A 123 -3.12 -9.02 13.87
CA LEU A 123 -4.18 -8.60 14.80
C LEU A 123 -4.27 -9.59 15.94
N ARG A 124 -4.09 -9.13 17.18
CA ARG A 124 -4.25 -9.98 18.38
C ARG A 124 -5.71 -10.36 18.56
N ALA A 125 -5.97 -11.51 19.21
CA ALA A 125 -7.33 -12.03 19.39
C ALA A 125 -8.29 -10.99 20.01
N ASN A 126 -7.87 -10.24 21.02
CA ASN A 126 -8.71 -9.21 21.64
C ASN A 126 -9.07 -8.08 20.68
N THR A 127 -8.10 -7.64 19.87
CA THR A 127 -8.25 -6.62 18.82
C THR A 127 -9.17 -7.11 17.70
N ALA A 128 -8.92 -8.33 17.24
CA ALA A 128 -9.72 -8.96 16.22
C ALA A 128 -11.19 -9.14 16.68
N ASN A 129 -11.41 -9.59 17.91
CA ASN A 129 -12.76 -9.75 18.47
C ASN A 129 -13.53 -8.42 18.55
N ALA A 130 -12.85 -7.33 18.87
CA ALA A 130 -13.48 -6.01 18.85
C ALA A 130 -13.91 -5.58 17.44
N LEU A 131 -13.10 -5.93 16.42
CA LEU A 131 -13.40 -5.66 15.02
C LEU A 131 -14.53 -6.54 14.46
N LEU A 132 -14.75 -7.75 15.02
CA LEU A 132 -15.77 -8.69 14.54
C LEU A 132 -17.17 -8.08 14.54
N LYS A 133 -17.54 -7.33 15.59
CA LYS A 133 -18.85 -6.67 15.66
C LYS A 133 -19.06 -5.72 14.46
N THR A 134 -18.04 -4.95 14.14
CA THR A 134 -18.08 -4.01 13.01
C THR A 134 -18.07 -4.72 11.66
N LEU A 135 -17.43 -5.90 11.57
CA LEU A 135 -17.45 -6.72 10.36
C LEU A 135 -18.79 -7.45 10.17
N GLU A 136 -19.52 -7.75 11.27
CA GLU A 136 -20.87 -8.35 11.21
C GLU A 136 -21.93 -7.32 10.84
N GLU A 137 -21.88 -6.15 11.48
CA GLU A 137 -22.85 -5.06 11.32
C GLU A 137 -22.10 -3.75 10.99
N PRO A 138 -21.54 -3.63 9.76
CA PRO A 138 -20.79 -2.45 9.38
C PRO A 138 -21.71 -1.23 9.28
N PRO A 139 -21.27 -0.05 9.72
CA PRO A 139 -21.97 1.18 9.43
C PRO A 139 -22.11 1.39 7.92
N GLU A 140 -23.18 2.06 7.51
CA GLU A 140 -23.41 2.37 6.10
C GLU A 140 -22.25 3.19 5.52
N GLY A 141 -21.79 2.84 4.33
CA GLY A 141 -20.69 3.53 3.66
C GLY A 141 -19.29 3.20 4.21
N VAL A 142 -19.14 2.17 5.07
CA VAL A 142 -17.84 1.72 5.56
C VAL A 142 -17.38 0.48 4.83
N MET A 143 -16.13 0.49 4.36
CA MET A 143 -15.48 -0.67 3.74
C MET A 143 -14.17 -1.01 4.46
N PHE A 144 -14.00 -2.30 4.77
CA PHE A 144 -12.76 -2.85 5.30
C PHE A 144 -12.01 -3.64 4.24
N ILE A 145 -10.69 -3.43 4.14
CA ILE A 145 -9.81 -4.19 3.25
C ILE A 145 -8.65 -4.72 4.10
N LEU A 146 -8.74 -5.98 4.48
CA LEU A 146 -7.71 -6.65 5.26
C LEU A 146 -6.71 -7.33 4.31
N LEU A 147 -5.42 -7.16 4.57
CA LEU A 147 -4.35 -7.76 3.79
C LEU A 147 -3.68 -8.85 4.62
N GLY A 148 -3.70 -10.09 4.14
CA GLY A 148 -3.11 -11.25 4.82
C GLY A 148 -2.23 -12.08 3.89
N THR A 149 -1.45 -12.99 4.47
CA THR A 149 -0.57 -13.89 3.72
C THR A 149 -1.30 -15.14 3.24
N SER A 150 -2.08 -15.77 4.10
CA SER A 150 -2.94 -16.91 3.79
C SER A 150 -4.13 -16.98 4.75
N ALA A 151 -5.17 -17.74 4.41
CA ALA A 151 -6.33 -17.93 5.28
C ALA A 151 -5.99 -18.72 6.55
N ASP A 152 -5.01 -19.62 6.48
CA ASP A 152 -4.64 -20.53 7.58
C ASP A 152 -4.02 -19.81 8.78
N VAL A 153 -3.40 -18.64 8.54
CA VAL A 153 -2.79 -17.82 9.61
C VAL A 153 -3.74 -16.74 10.13
N MET A 154 -4.91 -16.61 9.53
CA MET A 154 -5.94 -15.67 9.94
C MET A 154 -6.91 -16.30 10.95
N LEU A 155 -7.54 -15.48 11.76
CA LEU A 155 -8.62 -15.96 12.61
C LEU A 155 -9.81 -16.42 11.74
N PRO A 156 -10.31 -17.66 11.93
CA PRO A 156 -11.43 -18.18 11.13
C PRO A 156 -12.67 -17.28 11.17
N THR A 157 -12.88 -16.59 12.30
CA THR A 157 -13.97 -15.63 12.50
C THR A 157 -13.88 -14.41 11.60
N ILE A 158 -12.69 -13.95 11.24
CA ILE A 158 -12.47 -12.88 10.23
C ILE A 158 -12.68 -13.43 8.83
N VAL A 159 -12.09 -14.60 8.54
CA VAL A 159 -12.20 -15.22 7.20
C VAL A 159 -13.66 -15.45 6.80
N SER A 160 -14.50 -15.89 7.74
CA SER A 160 -15.92 -16.19 7.50
C SER A 160 -16.78 -14.93 7.22
N ARG A 161 -16.31 -13.73 7.57
CA ARG A 161 -17.03 -12.46 7.42
C ARG A 161 -16.50 -11.57 6.28
N CYS A 162 -15.39 -11.95 5.69
CA CYS A 162 -14.76 -11.21 4.61
C CYS A 162 -14.87 -11.93 3.28
N GLN A 163 -15.05 -11.17 2.22
CA GLN A 163 -14.91 -11.69 0.87
C GLN A 163 -13.43 -11.93 0.56
N CYS A 164 -13.04 -13.20 0.49
CA CYS A 164 -11.67 -13.57 0.22
C CYS A 164 -11.32 -13.35 -1.27
N VAL A 165 -10.22 -12.64 -1.52
CA VAL A 165 -9.68 -12.38 -2.86
C VAL A 165 -8.24 -12.91 -2.90
N PRO A 166 -7.97 -14.00 -3.65
CA PRO A 166 -6.64 -14.58 -3.72
C PRO A 166 -5.75 -13.82 -4.71
N PHE A 167 -4.57 -13.43 -4.26
CA PHE A 167 -3.51 -12.82 -5.06
C PHE A 167 -2.42 -13.85 -5.35
N ARG A 168 -2.03 -13.95 -6.61
CA ARG A 168 -0.94 -14.82 -7.04
C ARG A 168 0.37 -14.05 -7.08
N LEU A 169 1.46 -14.72 -6.70
CA LEU A 169 2.78 -14.15 -6.95
C LEU A 169 3.00 -14.01 -8.45
N VAL A 170 3.38 -12.81 -8.82
CA VAL A 170 3.77 -12.52 -10.20
C VAL A 170 5.20 -12.96 -10.39
N SER A 171 5.48 -13.73 -11.45
CA SER A 171 6.85 -14.12 -11.73
C SER A 171 7.73 -12.88 -11.95
N PRO A 172 9.00 -12.89 -11.52
CA PRO A 172 9.90 -11.74 -11.71
C PRO A 172 10.01 -11.29 -13.17
N ALA A 173 9.86 -12.20 -14.11
CA ALA A 173 9.88 -11.90 -15.54
C ALA A 173 8.64 -11.08 -15.96
N VAL A 174 7.45 -11.50 -15.55
CA VAL A 174 6.19 -10.79 -15.85
C VAL A 174 6.16 -9.44 -15.15
N ALA A 175 6.60 -9.38 -13.89
CA ALA A 175 6.71 -8.13 -13.14
C ALA A 175 7.66 -7.12 -13.83
N ALA A 176 8.82 -7.59 -14.30
CA ALA A 176 9.77 -6.74 -15.02
C ALA A 176 9.22 -6.27 -16.37
N GLN A 177 8.47 -7.10 -17.10
CA GLN A 177 7.79 -6.70 -18.33
C GLN A 177 6.72 -5.63 -18.08
N ALA A 178 5.95 -5.75 -17.00
CA ALA A 178 4.97 -4.72 -16.62
C ALA A 178 5.67 -3.38 -16.32
N VAL A 179 6.77 -3.39 -15.57
CA VAL A 179 7.58 -2.19 -15.28
C VAL A 179 8.17 -1.61 -16.57
N SER A 180 8.70 -2.44 -17.48
CA SER A 180 9.26 -2.00 -18.76
C SER A 180 8.20 -1.32 -19.63
N ARG A 181 7.00 -1.90 -19.72
CA ARG A 181 5.88 -1.27 -20.45
C ARG A 181 5.49 0.07 -19.85
N ALA A 182 5.46 0.20 -18.52
CA ALA A 182 5.06 1.42 -17.83
C ALA A 182 6.12 2.53 -17.85
N THR A 183 7.42 2.18 -17.97
CA THR A 183 8.54 3.14 -17.83
C THR A 183 9.32 3.35 -19.12
N GLY A 184 9.17 2.48 -20.12
CA GLY A 184 10.00 2.46 -21.33
C GLY A 184 11.46 2.07 -21.08
N GLN A 185 11.82 1.62 -19.87
CA GLN A 185 13.17 1.24 -19.51
C GLN A 185 13.49 -0.19 -19.99
N ASP A 186 14.78 -0.47 -20.14
CA ASP A 186 15.26 -1.79 -20.54
C ASP A 186 14.89 -2.89 -19.51
N LEU A 187 14.72 -4.12 -19.98
CA LEU A 187 14.21 -5.23 -19.18
C LEU A 187 15.17 -5.64 -18.05
N ALA A 188 16.50 -5.53 -18.24
CA ALA A 188 17.47 -5.88 -17.21
C ALA A 188 17.39 -4.89 -16.04
N ARG A 189 17.25 -3.61 -16.34
CA ARG A 189 17.06 -2.56 -15.36
C ARG A 189 15.72 -2.72 -14.60
N CYS A 190 14.66 -3.10 -15.31
CA CYS A 190 13.36 -3.37 -14.71
C CYS A 190 13.39 -4.62 -13.81
N ARG A 191 14.08 -5.69 -14.20
CA ARG A 191 14.28 -6.88 -13.33
C ARG A 191 15.00 -6.51 -12.04
N MET A 192 16.06 -5.72 -12.13
CA MET A 192 16.78 -5.22 -10.96
C MET A 192 15.85 -4.38 -10.06
N ALA A 193 15.08 -3.47 -10.65
CA ALA A 193 14.16 -2.62 -9.90
C ALA A 193 13.10 -3.42 -9.16
N VAL A 194 12.50 -4.42 -9.80
CA VAL A 194 11.52 -5.32 -9.17
C VAL A 194 12.15 -6.15 -8.07
N ALA A 195 13.36 -6.68 -8.27
CA ALA A 195 14.07 -7.46 -7.27
C ALA A 195 14.41 -6.65 -6.01
N VAL A 196 14.76 -5.37 -6.18
CA VAL A 196 15.05 -4.46 -5.06
C VAL A 196 13.78 -3.99 -4.35
N ALA A 197 12.74 -3.65 -5.11
CA ALA A 197 11.54 -3.03 -4.58
C ALA A 197 10.46 -4.02 -4.13
N GLY A 198 10.53 -5.28 -4.58
CA GLY A 198 9.64 -6.37 -4.20
C GLY A 198 8.27 -6.37 -4.92
N SER A 199 7.93 -5.32 -5.67
CA SER A 199 6.70 -5.26 -6.46
C SER A 199 6.87 -4.40 -7.72
N PRO A 200 6.04 -4.59 -8.78
CA PRO A 200 6.06 -3.76 -9.98
C PRO A 200 5.87 -2.27 -9.68
N THR A 201 4.89 -1.92 -8.89
CA THR A 201 4.56 -0.52 -8.54
C THR A 201 5.73 0.17 -7.85
N ARG A 202 6.29 -0.46 -6.81
CA ARG A 202 7.49 0.06 -6.13
C ARG A 202 8.71 0.07 -7.03
N GLY A 203 8.82 -0.88 -7.98
CA GLY A 203 9.87 -0.90 -9.00
C GLY A 203 9.81 0.30 -9.92
N ILE A 204 8.60 0.72 -10.34
CA ILE A 204 8.39 1.94 -11.11
C ILE A 204 8.81 3.18 -10.31
N GLU A 205 8.40 3.28 -9.05
CA GLU A 205 8.79 4.37 -8.16
C GLU A 205 10.31 4.42 -7.93
N PHE A 206 10.94 3.26 -7.73
CA PHE A 206 12.40 3.15 -7.61
C PHE A 206 13.12 3.68 -8.85
N LEU A 207 12.63 3.34 -10.05
CA LEU A 207 13.22 3.81 -11.32
C LEU A 207 13.01 5.31 -11.57
N LYS A 208 11.98 5.92 -10.96
CA LYS A 208 11.72 7.36 -11.06
C LYS A 208 12.52 8.19 -10.06
N SER A 209 12.98 7.60 -8.94
CA SER A 209 13.75 8.32 -7.91
C SER A 209 15.25 8.13 -8.11
N ALA A 210 15.94 9.22 -8.45
CA ALA A 210 17.40 9.24 -8.55
C ALA A 210 18.05 8.97 -7.18
N GLU A 211 17.48 9.49 -6.11
CA GLU A 211 17.95 9.37 -4.73
C GLU A 211 17.92 7.91 -4.27
N ARG A 212 16.81 7.19 -4.54
CA ARG A 212 16.71 5.75 -4.21
C ARG A 212 17.70 4.89 -4.99
N GLN A 213 17.93 5.22 -6.26
CA GLN A 213 18.92 4.53 -7.10
C GLN A 213 20.35 4.81 -6.60
N ASP A 214 20.62 6.04 -6.18
CA ASP A 214 21.91 6.43 -5.64
C ASP A 214 22.19 5.78 -4.27
N ALA A 215 21.22 5.81 -3.38
CA ALA A 215 21.29 5.11 -2.11
C ALA A 215 21.65 3.62 -2.29
N ARG A 216 20.96 2.94 -3.24
CA ARG A 216 21.30 1.55 -3.58
C ARG A 216 22.74 1.40 -4.09
N ARG A 217 23.19 2.27 -5.01
CA ARG A 217 24.57 2.20 -5.53
C ARG A 217 25.59 2.34 -4.42
N GLN A 218 25.36 3.26 -3.51
CA GLN A 218 26.26 3.49 -2.36
C GLN A 218 26.23 2.31 -1.38
N MET A 219 25.07 1.71 -1.10
CA MET A 219 24.96 0.49 -0.30
C MET A 219 25.76 -0.68 -0.91
N VAL A 220 25.58 -0.94 -2.20
CA VAL A 220 26.30 -2.03 -2.88
C VAL A 220 27.83 -1.78 -2.81
N ARG A 221 28.29 -0.57 -3.11
CA ARG A 221 29.71 -0.21 -3.00
C ARG A 221 30.26 -0.37 -1.58
N ALA A 222 29.47 0.02 -0.57
CA ALA A 222 29.88 -0.16 0.82
C ALA A 222 30.02 -1.64 1.18
N ILE A 223 29.06 -2.50 0.75
CA ILE A 223 29.13 -3.95 0.98
C ILE A 223 30.36 -4.55 0.29
N ASP A 224 30.59 -4.24 -0.98
CA ASP A 224 31.75 -4.73 -1.74
C ASP A 224 33.08 -4.33 -1.06
N SER A 225 33.12 -3.15 -0.46
CA SER A 225 34.31 -2.64 0.21
C SER A 225 34.53 -3.18 1.64
N LEU A 226 33.53 -3.85 2.26
CA LEU A 226 33.69 -4.42 3.61
C LEU A 226 34.69 -5.58 3.66
N ILE A 227 34.89 -6.29 2.57
CA ILE A 227 35.78 -7.44 2.49
C ILE A 227 37.25 -7.06 2.83
N ALA A 228 37.63 -5.81 2.54
CA ALA A 228 38.98 -5.29 2.75
C ALA A 228 39.06 -4.18 3.85
N ALA A 229 38.00 -4.01 4.63
CA ALA A 229 37.89 -2.92 5.60
C ALA A 229 38.43 -3.33 6.99
N ASP A 230 39.10 -2.41 7.67
CA ASP A 230 39.40 -2.53 9.11
C ASP A 230 38.21 -2.02 9.96
N GLU A 231 38.35 -2.17 11.31
CA GLU A 231 37.28 -1.79 12.25
C GLU A 231 36.93 -0.29 12.20
N ALA A 232 37.92 0.58 12.00
CA ALA A 232 37.72 2.04 11.91
C ALA A 232 36.99 2.41 10.60
N ASP A 233 37.34 1.76 9.49
CA ASP A 233 36.69 1.87 8.20
C ASP A 233 35.22 1.44 8.25
N VAL A 234 34.93 0.32 8.95
CA VAL A 234 33.51 -0.18 9.10
C VAL A 234 32.67 0.87 9.81
N LEU A 235 33.16 1.47 10.91
CA LEU A 235 32.44 2.51 11.65
C LEU A 235 32.21 3.77 10.81
N SER A 236 33.21 4.22 10.07
CA SER A 236 33.12 5.37 9.17
C SER A 236 32.07 5.14 8.06
N ARG A 237 32.09 3.96 7.43
CA ARG A 237 31.17 3.57 6.38
C ARG A 237 29.74 3.40 6.89
N ALA A 238 29.57 2.83 8.10
CA ALA A 238 28.26 2.73 8.73
C ALA A 238 27.63 4.11 8.96
N LYS A 239 28.39 5.10 9.43
CA LYS A 239 27.93 6.49 9.57
C LYS A 239 27.51 7.09 8.23
N SER A 240 28.31 6.89 7.18
CA SER A 240 28.00 7.38 5.82
C SER A 240 26.73 6.74 5.26
N LEU A 241 26.55 5.43 5.44
CA LEU A 241 25.34 4.71 5.01
C LEU A 241 24.07 5.20 5.70
N ILE A 242 24.14 5.55 6.99
CA ILE A 242 23.00 6.11 7.73
C ILE A 242 22.53 7.42 7.08
N VAL A 243 23.44 8.28 6.67
CA VAL A 243 23.11 9.55 5.99
C VAL A 243 22.42 9.27 4.64
N VAL A 244 22.99 8.36 3.87
CA VAL A 244 22.48 8.00 2.53
C VAL A 244 21.10 7.35 2.59
N VAL A 245 20.87 6.45 3.56
CA VAL A 245 19.58 5.79 3.75
C VAL A 245 18.50 6.77 4.23
N LYS A 246 18.90 7.80 4.98
CA LYS A 246 17.97 8.84 5.46
C LYS A 246 17.65 9.91 4.41
N ALA A 247 18.47 10.08 3.39
CA ALA A 247 18.27 11.11 2.37
C ALA A 247 16.89 11.02 1.66
N PRO A 248 16.40 9.84 1.20
CA PRO A 248 15.07 9.72 0.63
C PRO A 248 13.93 9.99 1.62
N LEU A 249 14.17 9.77 2.93
CA LEU A 249 13.18 10.07 3.98
C LEU A 249 13.04 11.58 4.22
N ALA A 250 14.10 12.36 4.03
CA ALA A 250 14.04 13.81 4.15
C ALA A 250 13.13 14.43 3.08
N GLU A 251 13.16 13.93 1.87
CA GLU A 251 12.27 14.36 0.77
C GLU A 251 10.81 14.04 1.08
N VAL A 252 10.53 12.84 1.58
CA VAL A 252 9.17 12.44 2.00
C VAL A 252 8.68 13.34 3.13
N LYS A 253 9.53 13.63 4.14
CA LYS A 253 9.18 14.53 5.25
C LYS A 253 8.89 15.95 4.75
N SER A 254 9.73 16.52 3.89
CA SER A 254 9.51 17.87 3.35
C SER A 254 8.24 17.97 2.51
N THR A 255 7.89 16.89 1.81
CA THR A 255 6.63 16.83 1.05
C THR A 255 5.43 16.71 1.98
N GLN A 256 5.53 15.94 3.05
CA GLN A 256 4.49 15.83 4.07
C GLN A 256 4.29 17.14 4.85
N GLU A 257 5.37 17.80 5.24
CA GLU A 257 5.33 19.12 5.90
C GLU A 257 4.63 20.17 5.02
N LYS A 258 4.96 20.24 3.73
CA LYS A 258 4.28 21.14 2.79
C LYS A 258 2.79 20.84 2.64
N VAL A 259 2.41 19.55 2.65
CA VAL A 259 1.00 19.14 2.59
C VAL A 259 0.27 19.51 3.90
N LEU A 260 0.94 19.36 5.05
CA LEU A 260 0.39 19.77 6.35
C LEU A 260 0.23 21.29 6.45
N GLU A 261 1.22 22.06 5.99
CA GLU A 261 1.13 23.52 5.93
C GLU A 261 -0.01 23.99 5.01
N GLN A 262 -0.19 23.37 3.85
CA GLN A 262 -1.29 23.67 2.93
C GLN A 262 -2.69 23.30 3.47
N ASN A 263 -2.77 22.40 4.45
CA ASN A 263 -4.03 22.00 5.08
C ASN A 263 -4.23 22.63 6.49
N ALA A 264 -3.28 23.41 7.00
CA ALA A 264 -3.38 24.08 8.30
C ALA A 264 -4.32 25.30 8.28
N ASP A 265 -4.70 25.78 7.09
CA ASP A 265 -5.63 26.92 6.90
C ASP A 265 -7.10 26.50 6.70
N TYR A 266 -7.44 25.27 7.10
CA TYR A 266 -8.82 24.77 7.06
C TYR A 266 -9.29 24.28 8.43
#